data_e31687bab84eda4f1a14ad375b16bc21
#
_entry.id   e31687bab84eda4f1a14ad375b16bc21
#
_cell.length_a   1.000
_cell.length_b   1.000
_cell.length_c   1.000
_cell.angle_alpha   90.00
_cell.angle_beta   90.00
_cell.angle_gamma   90.00
#
_symmetry.space_group_name_H-M   'P 1'
#
loop_
_entity.id
_entity.type
_entity.pdbx_description
1 polymer ?
#
loop_
_entity_poly.entity_id
_entity_poly.type
_entity_poly.pdbx_seq_one_letter_code
_entity_poly.pdbx_strand_id
1 'polypeptide(L)'
;MLPRVRAWLQWPVLIVAILAGGEIAARLDDLVRYDVPFLAPLDVGYDLTVRDSTTIRGRPFGRFKKVRLNAAGFRGPTVTPAARAGCVRVAVLGASESVVGGEAAGTEYPALMQRALDGRGCFEVQNAALSGFDLPHLTVLWNQWVARWSPALVVVYTTPAFYLRPDAPTYPDPPTGRARKPKWWTPRLEDRAPGEWSLPEVVQKWIARRDIERAVAAHDAGWEYQEVPADRLARYQGDLDSLVVAIRGAGAEPILVTHAMRFADAMRPSDELELLKWQRGTRATGPVVLAFERAANAAMLALGRRRGVMVVDAAARLTGRQEWFVDYIHFTVPGRAVMGALLADSVAALAGRLPPTRALSDRVTP
;
A
#
# COMPACT_ATOMS: atom_id res chain seq x y z
N MET A 1 -48.80 -39.13 7.57
CA MET A 1 -47.51 -39.00 6.87
C MET A 1 -46.99 -37.55 6.75
N LEU A 2 -47.41 -36.59 7.55
CA LEU A 2 -47.09 -35.16 7.44
C LEU A 2 -46.01 -34.58 8.42
N PRO A 3 -45.58 -35.25 9.49
CA PRO A 3 -44.67 -34.61 10.45
C PRO A 3 -43.18 -34.64 10.00
N ARG A 4 -42.75 -35.60 9.19
CA ARG A 4 -41.33 -35.71 8.75
C ARG A 4 -40.89 -34.69 7.69
N VAL A 5 -41.80 -34.28 6.81
CA VAL A 5 -41.53 -33.26 5.77
C VAL A 5 -41.33 -31.87 6.41
N ARG A 6 -42.03 -31.55 7.49
CA ARG A 6 -41.90 -30.31 8.25
C ARG A 6 -40.50 -30.18 8.91
N ALA A 7 -39.96 -31.27 9.42
CA ALA A 7 -38.64 -31.24 10.06
C ALA A 7 -37.49 -30.96 9.06
N TRP A 8 -37.58 -31.46 7.84
CA TRP A 8 -36.58 -31.20 6.81
C TRP A 8 -36.58 -29.76 6.30
N LEU A 9 -37.73 -29.11 6.25
CA LEU A 9 -37.88 -27.70 5.86
C LEU A 9 -37.38 -26.74 6.94
N GLN A 10 -37.30 -27.15 8.21
CA GLN A 10 -36.80 -26.31 9.30
C GLN A 10 -35.30 -26.03 9.20
N TRP A 11 -34.48 -26.99 8.74
CA TRP A 11 -33.04 -26.81 8.60
C TRP A 11 -32.67 -25.77 7.54
N PRO A 12 -33.21 -25.80 6.32
CA PRO A 12 -32.95 -24.73 5.34
C PRO A 12 -33.37 -23.35 5.82
N VAL A 13 -34.57 -23.25 6.47
CA VAL A 13 -35.05 -21.99 7.04
C VAL A 13 -34.10 -21.47 8.12
N LEU A 14 -33.66 -22.36 9.03
CA LEU A 14 -32.70 -22.00 10.08
C LEU A 14 -31.36 -21.54 9.49
N ILE A 15 -30.83 -22.25 8.50
CA ILE A 15 -29.57 -21.86 7.80
C ILE A 15 -29.74 -20.49 7.16
N VAL A 16 -30.81 -20.25 6.43
CA VAL A 16 -31.08 -18.94 5.82
C VAL A 16 -31.21 -17.84 6.88
N ALA A 17 -31.90 -18.13 7.99
CA ALA A 17 -32.05 -17.17 9.10
C ALA A 17 -30.70 -16.84 9.76
N ILE A 18 -29.81 -17.84 9.96
CA ILE A 18 -28.47 -17.65 10.51
C ILE A 18 -27.63 -16.81 9.54
N LEU A 19 -27.66 -17.14 8.25
CA LEU A 19 -26.90 -16.39 7.23
C LEU A 19 -27.37 -14.95 7.09
N ALA A 20 -28.71 -14.74 7.06
CA ALA A 20 -29.30 -13.41 7.01
C ALA A 20 -29.00 -12.60 8.29
N GLY A 21 -29.10 -13.22 9.46
CA GLY A 21 -28.75 -12.60 10.74
C GLY A 21 -27.25 -12.22 10.79
N GLY A 22 -26.39 -13.10 10.32
CA GLY A 22 -24.95 -12.82 10.20
C GLY A 22 -24.64 -11.65 9.27
N GLU A 23 -25.30 -11.59 8.10
CA GLU A 23 -25.13 -10.48 7.15
C GLU A 23 -25.62 -9.14 7.74
N ILE A 24 -26.79 -9.15 8.38
CA ILE A 24 -27.33 -7.96 9.05
C ILE A 24 -26.38 -7.48 10.16
N ALA A 25 -25.91 -8.40 11.01
CA ALA A 25 -24.97 -8.07 12.08
C ALA A 25 -23.66 -7.49 11.53
N ALA A 26 -23.12 -8.08 10.45
CA ALA A 26 -21.90 -7.58 9.81
C ALA A 26 -22.11 -6.18 9.21
N ARG A 27 -23.26 -5.91 8.57
CA ARG A 27 -23.60 -4.59 8.04
C ARG A 27 -23.80 -3.54 9.13
N LEU A 28 -24.40 -3.92 10.25
CA LEU A 28 -24.54 -3.03 11.40
C LEU A 28 -23.17 -2.71 12.03
N ASP A 29 -22.29 -3.70 12.14
CA ASP A 29 -20.93 -3.50 12.61
C ASP A 29 -20.15 -2.53 11.70
N ASP A 30 -20.24 -2.71 10.39
CA ASP A 30 -19.62 -1.81 9.39
C ASP A 30 -20.19 -0.38 9.47
N LEU A 31 -21.52 -0.25 9.67
CA LEU A 31 -22.16 1.05 9.84
C LEU A 31 -21.68 1.75 11.12
N VAL A 32 -21.64 1.03 12.24
CA VAL A 32 -21.28 1.61 13.55
C VAL A 32 -19.78 1.91 13.66
N ARG A 33 -18.93 0.98 13.21
CA ARG A 33 -17.47 1.13 13.34
C ARG A 33 -16.85 1.96 12.26
N TYR A 34 -17.37 1.90 11.03
CA TYR A 34 -16.72 2.46 9.84
C TYR A 34 -17.57 3.49 9.10
N ASP A 35 -18.78 3.76 9.60
CA ASP A 35 -19.73 4.67 8.95
C ASP A 35 -19.97 4.29 7.46
N VAL A 36 -19.98 2.98 7.18
CA VAL A 36 -20.33 2.43 5.88
C VAL A 36 -21.85 2.33 5.80
N PRO A 37 -22.50 2.89 4.76
CA PRO A 37 -23.95 2.80 4.63
C PRO A 37 -24.44 1.35 4.67
N PHE A 38 -25.51 1.06 5.41
CA PHE A 38 -26.04 -0.29 5.60
C PHE A 38 -26.30 -1.04 4.28
N LEU A 39 -26.76 -0.33 3.25
CA LEU A 39 -26.99 -0.87 1.90
C LEU A 39 -25.81 -0.67 0.94
N ALA A 40 -24.61 -0.33 1.45
CA ALA A 40 -23.47 -0.22 0.56
C ALA A 40 -23.16 -1.55 -0.14
N PRO A 41 -22.73 -1.51 -1.42
CA PRO A 41 -22.29 -2.69 -2.15
C PRO A 41 -21.13 -3.37 -1.43
N LEU A 42 -21.03 -4.70 -1.54
CA LEU A 42 -20.01 -5.50 -0.88
C LEU A 42 -18.59 -5.28 -1.45
N ASP A 43 -18.50 -4.95 -2.71
CA ASP A 43 -17.23 -4.76 -3.42
C ASP A 43 -16.66 -3.33 -3.22
N VAL A 44 -16.67 -2.87 -1.97
CA VAL A 44 -16.29 -1.49 -1.60
C VAL A 44 -14.77 -1.26 -1.70
N GLY A 45 -13.95 -2.33 -1.74
CA GLY A 45 -12.50 -2.23 -1.93
C GLY A 45 -12.09 -1.58 -3.24
N TYR A 46 -12.93 -1.72 -4.25
CA TYR A 46 -12.75 -1.06 -5.56
C TYR A 46 -13.23 0.40 -5.58
N ASP A 47 -13.86 0.88 -4.54
CA ASP A 47 -14.28 2.28 -4.45
C ASP A 47 -13.16 3.23 -4.08
N LEU A 48 -11.96 2.72 -3.74
CA LEU A 48 -10.79 3.57 -3.48
C LEU A 48 -10.07 4.01 -4.75
N THR A 49 -10.28 3.33 -5.87
CA THR A 49 -9.58 3.68 -7.12
C THR A 49 -10.53 3.85 -8.29
N VAL A 50 -10.17 4.74 -9.19
CA VAL A 50 -10.78 4.90 -10.51
C VAL A 50 -9.72 4.57 -11.54
N ARG A 51 -10.09 3.75 -12.50
CA ARG A 51 -9.28 3.44 -13.67
C ARG A 51 -9.97 3.98 -14.90
N ASP A 52 -9.27 4.75 -15.70
CA ASP A 52 -9.65 5.13 -17.05
C ASP A 52 -8.64 4.56 -18.07
N SER A 53 -8.71 4.95 -19.33
CA SER A 53 -7.83 4.46 -20.39
C SER A 53 -6.37 4.86 -20.23
N THR A 54 -6.08 5.84 -19.41
CA THR A 54 -4.75 6.44 -19.30
C THR A 54 -4.16 6.41 -17.91
N THR A 55 -4.97 6.20 -16.87
CA THR A 55 -4.51 6.31 -15.49
C THR A 55 -5.28 5.43 -14.52
N ILE A 56 -4.63 5.10 -13.41
CA ILE A 56 -5.27 4.64 -12.18
C ILE A 56 -5.00 5.71 -11.12
N ARG A 57 -6.05 6.16 -10.44
CA ARG A 57 -5.93 7.17 -9.37
C ARG A 57 -6.88 6.89 -8.23
N GLY A 58 -6.69 7.53 -7.11
CA GLY A 58 -7.66 7.50 -6.03
C GLY A 58 -9.00 8.09 -6.47
N ARG A 59 -10.09 7.45 -6.05
CA ARG A 59 -11.45 7.94 -6.29
C ARG A 59 -11.70 9.15 -5.39
N PRO A 60 -12.11 10.30 -5.93
CA PRO A 60 -12.56 11.41 -5.12
C PRO A 60 -13.65 10.95 -4.12
N PHE A 61 -13.45 11.24 -2.83
CA PHE A 61 -14.32 10.81 -1.73
C PHE A 61 -14.52 9.29 -1.61
N GLY A 62 -13.58 8.50 -2.17
CA GLY A 62 -13.61 7.04 -2.09
C GLY A 62 -13.58 6.55 -0.64
N ARG A 63 -14.29 5.43 -0.38
CA ARG A 63 -14.42 4.84 0.97
C ARG A 63 -14.20 3.35 0.92
N PHE A 64 -13.45 2.85 1.88
CA PHE A 64 -13.34 1.42 2.16
C PHE A 64 -13.07 1.22 3.64
N LYS A 65 -14.00 0.60 4.35
CA LYS A 65 -13.92 0.46 5.82
C LYS A 65 -13.66 1.84 6.48
N LYS A 66 -12.61 1.97 7.28
CA LYS A 66 -12.18 3.23 7.91
C LYS A 66 -11.40 4.15 6.96
N VAL A 67 -10.97 3.67 5.79
CA VAL A 67 -10.26 4.48 4.82
C VAL A 67 -11.23 5.43 4.13
N ARG A 68 -10.91 6.72 4.19
CA ARG A 68 -11.63 7.77 3.46
C ARG A 68 -10.61 8.56 2.66
N LEU A 69 -10.93 8.81 1.41
CA LEU A 69 -10.14 9.65 0.53
C LEU A 69 -10.78 11.03 0.43
N ASN A 70 -9.96 12.05 0.27
CA ASN A 70 -10.39 13.43 0.11
C ASN A 70 -10.89 13.72 -1.32
N ALA A 71 -11.22 14.97 -1.63
CA ALA A 71 -11.69 15.39 -2.94
C ALA A 71 -10.68 15.11 -4.07
N ALA A 72 -9.38 15.04 -3.77
CA ALA A 72 -8.35 14.71 -4.74
C ALA A 72 -8.12 13.18 -4.89
N GLY A 73 -8.82 12.34 -4.11
CA GLY A 73 -8.66 10.89 -4.14
C GLY A 73 -7.49 10.38 -3.31
N PHE A 74 -7.04 11.11 -2.28
CA PHE A 74 -5.93 10.73 -1.42
C PHE A 74 -6.33 10.73 0.04
N ARG A 75 -5.57 10.01 0.87
CA ARG A 75 -5.82 9.96 2.29
C ARG A 75 -5.29 11.21 2.99
N GLY A 76 -6.08 11.76 3.92
CA GLY A 76 -5.69 12.96 4.69
C GLY A 76 -6.48 14.21 4.29
N PRO A 77 -6.02 15.40 4.71
CA PRO A 77 -6.70 16.66 4.43
C PRO A 77 -6.78 16.96 2.94
N THR A 78 -7.72 17.81 2.55
CA THR A 78 -7.86 18.26 1.15
C THR A 78 -6.62 19.05 0.73
N VAL A 79 -6.07 18.69 -0.42
CA VAL A 79 -4.91 19.35 -1.00
C VAL A 79 -5.36 20.63 -1.70
N THR A 80 -4.74 21.75 -1.35
CA THR A 80 -4.87 23.00 -2.09
C THR A 80 -3.86 23.06 -3.25
N PRO A 81 -4.10 23.80 -4.34
CA PRO A 81 -3.16 23.88 -5.46
C PRO A 81 -1.76 24.33 -5.05
N ALA A 82 -1.66 25.29 -4.15
CA ALA A 82 -0.38 25.78 -3.61
C ALA A 82 -0.27 25.48 -2.11
N ALA A 83 0.96 25.31 -1.62
CA ALA A 83 1.23 25.24 -0.18
C ALA A 83 0.85 26.58 0.49
N ARG A 84 0.51 26.51 1.79
CA ARG A 84 0.35 27.75 2.59
C ARG A 84 1.67 28.53 2.59
N ALA A 85 1.58 29.84 2.61
CA ALA A 85 2.76 30.69 2.62
C ALA A 85 3.71 30.32 3.80
N GLY A 86 4.99 30.16 3.50
CA GLY A 86 6.00 29.77 4.48
C GLY A 86 5.99 28.29 4.88
N CYS A 87 5.13 27.46 4.29
CA CYS A 87 5.07 26.02 4.60
C CYS A 87 5.82 25.18 3.56
N VAL A 88 6.51 24.14 4.03
CA VAL A 88 7.12 23.10 3.19
C VAL A 88 6.10 22.00 2.94
N ARG A 89 5.68 21.85 1.70
CA ARG A 89 4.78 20.73 1.31
C ARG A 89 5.61 19.48 1.06
N VAL A 90 5.16 18.37 1.63
CA VAL A 90 5.77 17.05 1.52
C VAL A 90 4.74 16.10 0.93
N ALA A 91 4.99 15.53 -0.24
CA ALA A 91 4.18 14.44 -0.78
C ALA A 91 4.77 13.09 -0.38
N VAL A 92 3.92 12.12 -0.06
CA VAL A 92 4.31 10.73 0.18
C VAL A 92 3.77 9.87 -0.95
N LEU A 93 4.66 9.30 -1.75
CA LEU A 93 4.37 8.30 -2.78
C LEU A 93 4.67 6.90 -2.20
N GLY A 94 3.73 5.99 -2.32
CA GLY A 94 3.90 4.64 -1.77
C GLY A 94 2.73 3.71 -2.08
N ALA A 95 2.80 2.52 -1.52
CA ALA A 95 1.80 1.47 -1.68
C ALA A 95 0.90 1.34 -0.42
N SER A 96 0.39 0.14 -0.18
CA SER A 96 -0.53 -0.17 0.93
C SER A 96 0.02 0.15 2.31
N GLU A 97 1.32 0.03 2.51
CA GLU A 97 2.02 0.31 3.78
C GLU A 97 1.88 1.79 4.21
N SER A 98 1.74 2.68 3.22
CA SER A 98 1.54 4.12 3.44
C SER A 98 0.07 4.50 3.57
N VAL A 99 -0.84 3.71 2.98
CA VAL A 99 -2.29 3.93 3.05
C VAL A 99 -2.89 3.31 4.31
N VAL A 100 -2.45 2.12 4.66
CA VAL A 100 -2.97 1.24 5.73
C VAL A 100 -4.48 0.99 5.59
N GLY A 101 -4.84 -0.23 5.17
CA GLY A 101 -6.23 -0.64 5.04
C GLY A 101 -6.91 -0.90 6.40
N GLY A 102 -8.11 -0.39 6.57
CA GLY A 102 -8.98 -0.77 7.68
C GLY A 102 -8.79 -0.01 8.99
N GLU A 103 -7.97 1.02 9.05
CA GLU A 103 -7.73 1.78 10.28
C GLU A 103 -8.22 3.23 10.22
N ALA A 104 -8.42 3.83 11.41
CA ALA A 104 -8.90 5.20 11.54
C ALA A 104 -7.96 6.20 10.84
N ALA A 105 -8.53 7.26 10.28
CA ALA A 105 -7.75 8.35 9.71
C ALA A 105 -6.78 8.94 10.73
N GLY A 106 -5.59 9.28 10.26
CA GLY A 106 -4.55 9.87 11.10
C GLY A 106 -3.68 8.85 11.85
N THR A 107 -3.86 7.54 11.63
CA THR A 107 -3.01 6.50 12.23
C THR A 107 -1.96 5.93 11.26
N GLU A 108 -2.02 6.30 10.00
CA GLU A 108 -1.00 6.00 9.01
C GLU A 108 0.31 6.78 9.26
N TYR A 109 1.47 6.20 8.90
CA TYR A 109 2.75 6.84 9.18
C TYR A 109 2.92 8.24 8.55
N PRO A 110 2.32 8.58 7.38
CA PRO A 110 2.39 9.95 6.87
C PRO A 110 1.70 10.97 7.78
N ALA A 111 0.55 10.61 8.38
CA ALA A 111 -0.11 11.48 9.35
C ALA A 111 0.67 11.56 10.67
N LEU A 112 1.33 10.46 11.08
CA LEU A 112 2.22 10.45 12.25
C LEU A 112 3.47 11.30 11.99
N MET A 113 4.02 11.26 10.77
CA MET A 113 5.10 12.15 10.32
C MET A 113 4.67 13.62 10.40
N GLN A 114 3.45 13.96 9.93
CA GLN A 114 2.92 15.33 10.09
C GLN A 114 2.94 15.76 11.57
N ARG A 115 2.36 14.94 12.47
CA ARG A 115 2.36 15.26 13.90
C ARG A 115 3.75 15.41 14.51
N ALA A 116 4.71 14.61 14.05
CA ALA A 116 6.10 14.72 14.52
C ALA A 116 6.83 15.94 13.95
N LEU A 117 6.34 16.50 12.84
CA LEU A 117 6.82 17.76 12.25
C LEU A 117 6.13 18.99 12.84
N ASP A 118 4.96 18.83 13.46
CA ASP A 118 4.26 19.92 14.15
C ASP A 118 5.17 20.47 15.26
N GLY A 119 5.39 21.78 15.27
CA GLY A 119 6.34 22.43 16.18
C GLY A 119 7.79 22.49 15.71
N ARG A 120 8.15 21.85 14.58
CA ARG A 120 9.49 21.95 13.95
C ARG A 120 9.53 22.97 12.79
N GLY A 121 8.41 23.56 12.45
CA GLY A 121 8.22 24.47 11.33
C GLY A 121 6.84 24.29 10.70
N CYS A 122 6.57 25.03 9.62
CA CYS A 122 5.33 24.83 8.88
C CYS A 122 5.52 23.74 7.82
N PHE A 123 4.87 22.60 8.03
CA PHE A 123 4.86 21.47 7.09
C PHE A 123 3.44 21.09 6.67
N GLU A 124 3.27 20.65 5.44
CA GLU A 124 2.03 20.11 4.91
C GLU A 124 2.29 18.73 4.29
N VAL A 125 2.07 17.65 5.06
CA VAL A 125 2.25 16.29 4.58
C VAL A 125 1.00 15.82 3.84
N GLN A 126 1.18 15.39 2.59
CA GLN A 126 0.13 14.88 1.72
C GLN A 126 0.39 13.40 1.42
N ASN A 127 -0.51 12.53 1.86
CA ASN A 127 -0.40 11.10 1.59
C ASN A 127 -1.01 10.79 0.22
N ALA A 128 -0.16 10.71 -0.81
CA ALA A 128 -0.53 10.36 -2.17
C ALA A 128 -0.36 8.87 -2.49
N ALA A 129 -0.13 8.03 -1.47
CA ALA A 129 0.00 6.60 -1.66
C ALA A 129 -1.33 5.94 -2.02
N LEU A 130 -1.26 4.86 -2.80
CA LEU A 130 -2.40 4.03 -3.18
C LEU A 130 -2.03 2.55 -3.08
N SER A 131 -2.96 1.73 -2.56
CA SER A 131 -2.72 0.30 -2.36
C SER A 131 -2.40 -0.42 -3.67
N GLY A 132 -1.34 -1.24 -3.67
CA GLY A 132 -0.93 -2.06 -4.81
C GLY A 132 -0.11 -1.32 -5.88
N PHE A 133 0.24 -0.04 -5.66
CA PHE A 133 1.04 0.74 -6.61
C PHE A 133 2.51 0.36 -6.54
N ASP A 134 3.10 0.18 -7.71
CA ASP A 134 4.54 0.01 -7.97
C ASP A 134 5.14 1.28 -8.60
N LEU A 135 6.44 1.28 -8.88
CA LEU A 135 7.14 2.46 -9.40
C LEU A 135 6.54 3.01 -10.71
N PRO A 136 6.20 2.21 -11.74
CA PRO A 136 5.50 2.71 -12.92
C PRO A 136 4.21 3.44 -12.60
N HIS A 137 3.38 2.88 -11.70
CA HIS A 137 2.14 3.52 -11.25
C HIS A 137 2.42 4.82 -10.49
N LEU A 138 3.43 4.82 -9.61
CA LEU A 138 3.84 6.03 -8.87
C LEU A 138 4.37 7.11 -9.80
N THR A 139 5.09 6.76 -10.86
CA THR A 139 5.59 7.71 -11.86
C THR A 139 4.43 8.38 -12.62
N VAL A 140 3.43 7.62 -13.01
CA VAL A 140 2.24 8.18 -13.66
C VAL A 140 1.45 9.05 -12.69
N LEU A 141 1.25 8.57 -11.46
CA LEU A 141 0.58 9.33 -10.41
C LEU A 141 1.29 10.66 -10.12
N TRP A 142 2.62 10.64 -10.06
CA TRP A 142 3.43 11.83 -9.93
C TRP A 142 3.18 12.80 -11.07
N ASN A 143 3.40 12.38 -12.31
CA ASN A 143 3.34 13.24 -13.49
C ASN A 143 1.94 13.84 -13.73
N GLN A 144 0.89 13.05 -13.48
CA GLN A 144 -0.47 13.47 -13.81
C GLN A 144 -1.17 14.23 -12.68
N TRP A 145 -0.80 13.96 -11.41
CA TRP A 145 -1.59 14.41 -10.26
C TRP A 145 -0.77 15.13 -9.20
N VAL A 146 0.31 14.51 -8.69
CA VAL A 146 0.97 14.99 -7.48
C VAL A 146 1.87 16.19 -7.75
N ALA A 147 2.57 16.22 -8.89
CA ALA A 147 3.44 17.33 -9.27
C ALA A 147 2.70 18.69 -9.32
N ARG A 148 1.41 18.67 -9.64
CA ARG A 148 0.56 19.88 -9.70
C ARG A 148 0.37 20.55 -8.33
N TRP A 149 0.64 19.84 -7.24
CA TRP A 149 0.56 20.40 -5.88
C TRP A 149 1.84 21.12 -5.46
N SER A 150 2.81 21.16 -6.36
CA SER A 150 4.11 21.80 -6.14
C SER A 150 4.74 21.43 -4.78
N PRO A 151 4.88 20.12 -4.44
CA PRO A 151 5.57 19.75 -3.24
C PRO A 151 7.05 20.13 -3.34
N ALA A 152 7.64 20.59 -2.24
CA ALA A 152 9.07 20.84 -2.15
C ALA A 152 9.85 19.55 -1.94
N LEU A 153 9.28 18.60 -1.20
CA LEU A 153 9.87 17.30 -0.87
C LEU A 153 8.92 16.16 -1.25
N VAL A 154 9.49 15.03 -1.70
CA VAL A 154 8.74 13.83 -2.06
C VAL A 154 9.34 12.60 -1.41
N VAL A 155 8.66 12.03 -0.42
CA VAL A 155 9.03 10.76 0.21
C VAL A 155 8.56 9.62 -0.70
N VAL A 156 9.46 8.73 -1.10
CA VAL A 156 9.19 7.59 -1.97
C VAL A 156 9.44 6.30 -1.19
N TYR A 157 8.36 5.56 -0.87
CA TYR A 157 8.41 4.27 -0.18
C TYR A 157 7.75 3.19 -1.03
N THR A 158 8.54 2.31 -1.63
CA THR A 158 8.13 1.33 -2.64
C THR A 158 8.23 -0.08 -2.10
N THR A 159 7.47 -1.02 -2.68
CA THR A 159 7.52 -2.46 -2.38
C THR A 159 8.25 -3.18 -3.53
N PRO A 160 9.56 -3.45 -3.43
CA PRO A 160 10.33 -4.05 -4.52
C PRO A 160 9.81 -5.40 -5.01
N ALA A 161 9.30 -6.24 -4.12
CA ALA A 161 8.78 -7.58 -4.46
C ALA A 161 7.63 -7.55 -5.49
N PHE A 162 7.01 -6.40 -5.76
CA PHE A 162 6.03 -6.28 -6.84
C PHE A 162 6.64 -6.61 -8.22
N TYR A 163 7.95 -6.44 -8.38
CA TYR A 163 8.66 -6.84 -9.60
C TYR A 163 8.80 -8.36 -9.78
N LEU A 164 8.53 -9.13 -8.73
CA LEU A 164 8.52 -10.60 -8.79
C LEU A 164 7.12 -11.17 -9.10
N ARG A 165 6.10 -10.34 -9.31
CA ARG A 165 4.76 -10.80 -9.69
C ARG A 165 4.76 -11.44 -11.08
N PRO A 166 3.79 -12.34 -11.37
CA PRO A 166 3.63 -12.94 -12.69
C PRO A 166 3.56 -11.89 -13.81
N ASP A 167 2.72 -10.88 -13.58
CA ASP A 167 2.58 -9.76 -14.49
C ASP A 167 3.51 -8.64 -13.99
N ALA A 168 4.70 -8.55 -14.62
CA ALA A 168 5.61 -7.44 -14.31
C ALA A 168 4.90 -6.11 -14.55
N PRO A 169 5.16 -5.11 -13.71
CA PRO A 169 4.52 -3.81 -13.84
C PRO A 169 4.71 -3.25 -15.25
N THR A 170 3.61 -3.21 -16.01
CA THR A 170 3.51 -2.52 -17.30
C THR A 170 2.45 -1.45 -17.14
N TYR A 171 2.87 -0.20 -17.20
CA TYR A 171 1.91 0.89 -17.21
C TYR A 171 1.89 1.57 -18.59
N PRO A 172 0.72 1.94 -19.09
CA PRO A 172 -0.59 1.61 -18.52
C PRO A 172 -0.94 0.14 -18.78
N ASP A 173 -1.27 -0.59 -17.73
CA ASP A 173 -2.00 -1.83 -17.93
C ASP A 173 -3.24 -1.53 -18.74
N PRO A 174 -3.46 -2.17 -19.92
CA PRO A 174 -4.71 -1.98 -20.61
C PRO A 174 -5.85 -2.34 -19.64
N PRO A 175 -6.98 -1.66 -19.69
CA PRO A 175 -8.11 -1.98 -18.83
C PRO A 175 -8.62 -3.39 -19.20
N THR A 176 -7.93 -4.40 -18.68
CA THR A 176 -8.30 -5.80 -18.83
C THR A 176 -9.41 -6.09 -17.85
N GLY A 177 -10.62 -5.84 -18.25
CA GLY A 177 -11.75 -6.32 -17.50
C GLY A 177 -12.84 -5.29 -17.36
N ARG A 178 -14.03 -5.75 -17.63
CA ARG A 178 -15.27 -5.07 -17.26
C ARG A 178 -15.16 -4.68 -15.80
N ALA A 179 -15.45 -3.42 -15.48
CA ALA A 179 -15.65 -2.98 -14.12
C ALA A 179 -16.47 -4.06 -13.39
N ARG A 180 -15.92 -4.66 -12.36
CA ARG A 180 -16.66 -5.67 -11.58
C ARG A 180 -17.91 -4.98 -11.10
N LYS A 181 -19.06 -5.50 -11.50
CA LYS A 181 -20.33 -5.00 -10.98
C LYS A 181 -20.33 -5.23 -9.47
N PRO A 182 -20.75 -4.23 -8.67
CA PRO A 182 -20.88 -4.40 -7.23
C PRO A 182 -21.67 -5.67 -6.92
N LYS A 183 -21.14 -6.53 -6.09
CA LYS A 183 -21.88 -7.72 -5.62
C LYS A 183 -22.78 -7.28 -4.48
N TRP A 184 -24.08 -7.26 -4.71
CA TRP A 184 -25.07 -6.93 -3.69
C TRP A 184 -25.35 -8.09 -2.72
N TRP A 185 -24.89 -9.29 -3.06
CA TRP A 185 -25.18 -10.51 -2.34
C TRP A 185 -23.97 -11.43 -2.22
N THR A 186 -23.11 -11.17 -1.25
CA THR A 186 -22.16 -12.13 -0.67
C THR A 186 -22.02 -11.79 0.81
N PRO A 187 -22.02 -12.78 1.71
CA PRO A 187 -21.85 -12.51 3.14
C PRO A 187 -20.53 -11.76 3.36
N ARG A 188 -20.56 -10.65 4.09
CA ARG A 188 -19.38 -9.85 4.45
C ARG A 188 -18.44 -10.57 5.42
N LEU A 189 -18.67 -11.83 5.69
CA LEU A 189 -17.78 -12.71 6.46
C LEU A 189 -16.36 -12.79 5.86
N GLU A 190 -16.23 -12.56 4.53
CA GLU A 190 -14.93 -12.52 3.84
C GLU A 190 -14.13 -11.23 4.11
N ASP A 191 -14.80 -10.14 4.50
CA ASP A 191 -14.19 -8.83 4.74
C ASP A 191 -13.73 -8.60 6.19
N ARG A 192 -13.98 -9.57 7.08
CA ARG A 192 -13.52 -9.48 8.46
C ARG A 192 -12.01 -9.61 8.55
N ALA A 193 -11.43 -8.77 9.39
CA ALA A 193 -10.00 -8.80 9.64
C ALA A 193 -9.53 -10.24 9.93
N PRO A 194 -8.37 -10.66 9.41
CA PRO A 194 -7.84 -12.03 9.56
C PRO A 194 -7.55 -12.45 11.01
N GLY A 195 -8.22 -11.97 12.00
CA GLY A 195 -8.04 -12.30 13.40
C GLY A 195 -9.28 -12.85 14.09
N GLU A 196 -10.46 -12.61 13.53
CA GLU A 196 -11.73 -12.99 14.21
C GLU A 196 -12.23 -14.41 13.84
N TRP A 197 -11.79 -14.96 12.70
CA TRP A 197 -12.14 -16.31 12.22
C TRP A 197 -10.97 -16.96 11.47
N SER A 198 -9.75 -16.80 11.95
CA SER A 198 -8.60 -17.39 11.28
C SER A 198 -8.61 -18.91 11.42
N LEU A 199 -8.51 -19.60 10.30
CA LEU A 199 -8.18 -21.02 10.27
C LEU A 199 -6.91 -21.26 11.11
N PRO A 200 -6.77 -22.42 11.80
CA PRO A 200 -5.54 -22.75 12.47
C PRO A 200 -4.32 -22.53 11.56
N GLU A 201 -3.23 -22.05 12.09
CA GLU A 201 -2.01 -21.71 11.33
C GLU A 201 -1.54 -22.85 10.43
N VAL A 202 -1.62 -24.10 10.92
CA VAL A 202 -1.27 -25.29 10.14
C VAL A 202 -2.09 -25.43 8.87
N VAL A 203 -3.39 -25.10 8.93
CA VAL A 203 -4.30 -25.14 7.77
C VAL A 203 -3.98 -24.03 6.81
N GLN A 204 -3.70 -22.82 7.32
CA GLN A 204 -3.31 -21.67 6.49
C GLN A 204 -1.99 -21.96 5.75
N LYS A 205 -0.99 -22.53 6.42
CA LYS A 205 0.29 -22.96 5.80
C LYS A 205 0.04 -23.99 4.71
N TRP A 206 -0.80 -24.99 4.98
CA TRP A 206 -1.13 -26.04 4.00
C TRP A 206 -1.82 -25.43 2.75
N ILE A 207 -2.79 -24.53 2.94
CA ILE A 207 -3.46 -23.83 1.82
C ILE A 207 -2.45 -23.03 1.02
N ALA A 208 -1.60 -22.23 1.70
CA ALA A 208 -0.62 -21.38 1.03
C ALA A 208 0.37 -22.20 0.19
N ARG A 209 0.91 -23.30 0.74
CA ARG A 209 1.80 -24.21 0.00
C ARG A 209 1.11 -24.82 -1.21
N ARG A 210 -0.11 -25.32 -1.02
CA ARG A 210 -0.88 -25.91 -2.12
C ARG A 210 -1.19 -24.92 -3.24
N ASP A 211 -1.45 -23.66 -2.90
CA ASP A 211 -1.68 -22.61 -3.89
C ASP A 211 -0.40 -22.30 -4.66
N ILE A 212 0.76 -22.25 -3.99
CA ILE A 212 2.07 -22.09 -4.62
C ILE A 212 2.38 -23.26 -5.56
N GLU A 213 2.25 -24.50 -5.06
CA GLU A 213 2.46 -25.72 -5.86
C GLU A 213 1.59 -25.75 -7.11
N ARG A 214 0.31 -25.37 -6.99
CA ARG A 214 -0.61 -25.28 -8.13
C ARG A 214 -0.20 -24.19 -9.12
N ALA A 215 0.24 -23.03 -8.63
CA ALA A 215 0.70 -21.96 -9.49
C ALA A 215 1.94 -22.38 -10.27
N VAL A 216 2.91 -23.02 -9.62
CA VAL A 216 4.12 -23.55 -10.27
C VAL A 216 3.77 -24.64 -11.28
N ALA A 217 2.90 -25.61 -10.90
CA ALA A 217 2.50 -26.71 -11.78
C ALA A 217 1.65 -26.28 -13.00
N ALA A 218 1.07 -25.09 -12.96
CA ALA A 218 0.28 -24.54 -14.06
C ALA A 218 1.14 -23.87 -15.14
N HIS A 219 2.46 -23.81 -14.96
CA HIS A 219 3.37 -23.10 -15.85
C HIS A 219 4.55 -23.99 -16.25
N ASP A 220 5.29 -23.58 -17.28
CA ASP A 220 6.47 -24.29 -17.78
C ASP A 220 7.61 -24.32 -16.77
N ALA A 221 8.52 -25.27 -16.93
CA ALA A 221 9.74 -25.35 -16.14
C ALA A 221 10.54 -24.04 -16.21
N GLY A 222 10.96 -23.53 -15.05
CA GLY A 222 11.66 -22.24 -14.95
C GLY A 222 10.73 -21.02 -14.80
N TRP A 223 9.42 -21.21 -14.69
CA TRP A 223 8.52 -20.10 -14.39
C TRP A 223 8.79 -19.49 -13.02
N GLU A 224 9.06 -20.29 -12.00
CA GLU A 224 9.39 -19.81 -10.67
C GLU A 224 10.87 -19.44 -10.60
N TYR A 225 11.16 -18.25 -10.13
CA TYR A 225 12.53 -17.77 -9.91
C TYR A 225 13.19 -18.51 -8.75
N GLN A 226 14.32 -19.19 -9.04
CA GLN A 226 15.16 -19.88 -8.05
C GLN A 226 16.33 -19.00 -7.58
N GLU A 227 16.58 -17.88 -8.26
CA GLU A 227 17.57 -16.86 -7.94
C GLU A 227 17.02 -15.47 -8.23
N VAL A 228 17.71 -14.42 -7.75
CA VAL A 228 17.29 -13.04 -7.99
C VAL A 228 17.31 -12.74 -9.49
N PRO A 229 16.15 -12.47 -10.13
CA PRO A 229 16.11 -12.21 -11.56
C PRO A 229 16.73 -10.86 -11.89
N ALA A 230 17.87 -10.89 -12.59
CA ALA A 230 18.67 -9.71 -12.89
C ALA A 230 17.90 -8.66 -13.73
N ASP A 231 17.08 -9.13 -14.68
CA ASP A 231 16.21 -8.28 -15.51
C ASP A 231 15.19 -7.50 -14.68
N ARG A 232 14.57 -8.17 -13.69
CA ARG A 232 13.59 -7.55 -12.79
C ARG A 232 14.24 -6.53 -11.86
N LEU A 233 15.41 -6.84 -11.35
CA LEU A 233 16.19 -5.91 -10.52
C LEU A 233 16.65 -4.70 -11.33
N ALA A 234 17.15 -4.91 -12.56
CA ALA A 234 17.54 -3.82 -13.46
C ALA A 234 16.34 -2.92 -13.81
N ARG A 235 15.18 -3.52 -14.04
CA ARG A 235 13.94 -2.78 -14.28
C ARG A 235 13.53 -1.94 -13.06
N TYR A 236 13.55 -2.52 -11.86
CA TYR A 236 13.30 -1.76 -10.62
C TYR A 236 14.23 -0.55 -10.50
N GLN A 237 15.52 -0.75 -10.78
CA GLN A 237 16.53 0.33 -10.73
C GLN A 237 16.24 1.43 -11.75
N GLY A 238 15.89 1.06 -12.99
CA GLY A 238 15.55 2.01 -14.05
C GLY A 238 14.31 2.82 -13.76
N ASP A 239 13.25 2.15 -13.26
CA ASP A 239 12.00 2.79 -12.90
C ASP A 239 12.18 3.75 -11.71
N LEU A 240 12.98 3.36 -10.71
CA LEU A 240 13.29 4.20 -9.56
C LEU A 240 14.11 5.45 -9.97
N ASP A 241 15.12 5.27 -10.84
CA ASP A 241 15.90 6.39 -11.38
C ASP A 241 15.04 7.35 -12.20
N SER A 242 14.14 6.81 -13.03
CA SER A 242 13.18 7.59 -13.82
C SER A 242 12.23 8.41 -12.95
N LEU A 243 11.75 7.85 -11.85
CA LEU A 243 10.90 8.59 -10.90
C LEU A 243 11.70 9.71 -10.21
N VAL A 244 12.95 9.46 -9.80
CA VAL A 244 13.84 10.49 -9.23
C VAL A 244 14.03 11.65 -10.20
N VAL A 245 14.30 11.33 -11.47
CA VAL A 245 14.47 12.35 -12.53
C VAL A 245 13.19 13.15 -12.73
N ALA A 246 12.03 12.48 -12.78
CA ALA A 246 10.75 13.15 -12.94
C ALA A 246 10.42 14.09 -11.76
N ILE A 247 10.71 13.67 -10.51
CA ILE A 247 10.49 14.48 -9.31
C ILE A 247 11.37 15.74 -9.37
N ARG A 248 12.68 15.60 -9.65
CA ARG A 248 13.59 16.73 -9.74
C ARG A 248 13.28 17.64 -10.92
N GLY A 249 12.87 17.06 -12.05
CA GLY A 249 12.44 17.82 -13.23
C GLY A 249 11.25 18.73 -12.96
N ALA A 250 10.41 18.39 -11.98
CA ALA A 250 9.31 19.24 -11.51
C ALA A 250 9.69 20.23 -10.40
N GLY A 251 10.99 20.28 -10.02
CA GLY A 251 11.50 21.20 -8.99
C GLY A 251 11.34 20.74 -7.55
N ALA A 252 10.98 19.47 -7.32
CA ALA A 252 10.91 18.86 -6.00
C ALA A 252 12.17 18.03 -5.69
N GLU A 253 12.48 17.84 -4.40
CA GLU A 253 13.61 16.98 -3.98
C GLU A 253 13.07 15.66 -3.43
N PRO A 254 13.50 14.50 -4.00
CA PRO A 254 13.07 13.20 -3.52
C PRO A 254 13.82 12.78 -2.24
N ILE A 255 13.12 12.07 -1.37
CA ILE A 255 13.65 11.31 -0.23
C ILE A 255 13.28 9.85 -0.48
N LEU A 256 14.27 9.04 -0.83
CA LEU A 256 14.06 7.60 -1.02
C LEU A 256 14.08 6.90 0.34
N VAL A 257 13.27 5.86 0.48
CA VAL A 257 13.18 5.11 1.74
C VAL A 257 13.31 3.64 1.45
N THR A 258 14.32 2.98 2.04
CA THR A 258 14.52 1.53 1.85
C THR A 258 13.36 0.75 2.43
N HIS A 259 12.95 -0.31 1.74
CA HIS A 259 11.78 -1.09 2.11
C HIS A 259 12.09 -2.01 3.31
N ALA A 260 11.32 -1.83 4.38
CA ALA A 260 11.42 -2.62 5.59
C ALA A 260 10.44 -3.80 5.56
N MET A 261 10.86 -4.94 6.12
CA MET A 261 10.06 -6.16 6.16
C MET A 261 10.15 -6.84 7.53
N ARG A 262 9.15 -7.66 7.83
CA ARG A 262 9.07 -8.43 9.09
C ARG A 262 10.26 -9.37 9.33
N PHE A 263 10.88 -9.87 8.25
CA PHE A 263 11.82 -10.97 8.29
C PHE A 263 13.24 -10.50 8.56
N ALA A 264 13.89 -11.13 9.56
CA ALA A 264 15.34 -11.03 9.76
C ALA A 264 16.08 -12.02 8.86
N ASP A 265 17.41 -11.93 8.82
CA ASP A 265 18.25 -12.90 8.10
C ASP A 265 18.04 -14.33 8.60
N ALA A 266 17.90 -14.52 9.92
CA ALA A 266 17.48 -15.77 10.52
C ALA A 266 15.97 -15.81 10.66
N MET A 267 15.32 -16.61 9.83
CA MET A 267 13.87 -16.81 9.86
C MET A 267 13.44 -17.52 11.16
N ARG A 268 12.36 -17.02 11.75
CA ARG A 268 11.71 -17.65 12.92
C ARG A 268 10.59 -18.57 12.45
N PRO A 269 10.25 -19.63 13.19
CA PRO A 269 9.11 -20.50 12.84
C PRO A 269 7.78 -19.74 12.65
N SER A 270 7.58 -18.65 13.41
CA SER A 270 6.41 -17.79 13.32
C SER A 270 6.36 -16.93 12.04
N ASP A 271 7.45 -16.84 11.29
CA ASP A 271 7.51 -16.05 10.05
C ASP A 271 7.15 -16.89 8.81
N GLU A 272 7.14 -18.21 8.94
CA GLU A 272 6.92 -19.12 7.80
C GLU A 272 5.58 -18.84 7.09
N LEU A 273 4.50 -18.71 7.85
CA LEU A 273 3.18 -18.43 7.25
C LEU A 273 3.17 -17.11 6.49
N GLU A 274 3.77 -16.09 7.06
CA GLU A 274 3.80 -14.76 6.42
C GLU A 274 4.68 -14.77 5.16
N LEU A 275 5.80 -15.51 5.19
CA LEU A 275 6.62 -15.69 3.98
C LEU A 275 5.88 -16.47 2.89
N LEU A 276 5.16 -17.54 3.24
CA LEU A 276 4.33 -18.28 2.29
C LEU A 276 3.23 -17.40 1.69
N LYS A 277 2.58 -16.55 2.49
CA LYS A 277 1.58 -15.59 1.99
C LYS A 277 2.20 -14.61 1.00
N TRP A 278 3.40 -14.14 1.26
CA TRP A 278 4.11 -13.24 0.35
C TRP A 278 4.51 -13.94 -0.94
N GLN A 279 5.14 -15.12 -0.82
CA GLN A 279 5.54 -15.95 -1.96
C GLN A 279 4.37 -16.24 -2.89
N ARG A 280 3.18 -16.54 -2.38
CA ARG A 280 1.98 -16.82 -3.17
C ARG A 280 1.63 -15.71 -4.16
N GLY A 281 2.01 -14.48 -3.89
CA GLY A 281 1.78 -13.31 -4.76
C GLY A 281 2.89 -13.07 -5.79
N THR A 282 3.93 -13.91 -5.82
CA THR A 282 5.12 -13.74 -6.67
C THR A 282 5.39 -14.98 -7.51
N ARG A 283 6.36 -14.86 -8.44
CA ARG A 283 6.95 -15.98 -9.21
C ARG A 283 8.27 -16.45 -8.60
N ALA A 284 8.46 -16.32 -7.30
CA ALA A 284 9.76 -16.53 -6.67
C ALA A 284 9.62 -17.39 -5.42
N THR A 285 10.63 -18.19 -5.13
CA THR A 285 10.72 -18.86 -3.83
C THR A 285 10.86 -17.85 -2.70
N GLY A 286 10.46 -18.22 -1.48
CA GLY A 286 10.57 -17.34 -0.32
C GLY A 286 11.97 -16.74 -0.13
N PRO A 287 13.06 -17.55 -0.17
CA PRO A 287 14.43 -17.03 -0.12
C PRO A 287 14.74 -16.01 -1.21
N VAL A 288 14.24 -16.21 -2.42
CA VAL A 288 14.44 -15.28 -3.55
C VAL A 288 13.70 -13.97 -3.32
N VAL A 289 12.48 -14.00 -2.77
CA VAL A 289 11.75 -12.78 -2.38
C VAL A 289 12.59 -11.94 -1.42
N LEU A 290 13.12 -12.56 -0.36
CA LEU A 290 13.93 -11.87 0.64
C LEU A 290 15.26 -11.35 0.06
N ALA A 291 15.91 -12.13 -0.83
CA ALA A 291 17.13 -11.71 -1.50
C ALA A 291 16.89 -10.55 -2.45
N PHE A 292 15.79 -10.56 -3.19
CA PHE A 292 15.40 -9.47 -4.09
C PHE A 292 15.15 -8.16 -3.33
N GLU A 293 14.45 -8.19 -2.21
CA GLU A 293 14.21 -7.04 -1.35
C GLU A 293 15.54 -6.42 -0.87
N ARG A 294 16.49 -7.26 -0.42
CA ARG A 294 17.82 -6.79 -0.03
C ARG A 294 18.59 -6.17 -1.20
N ALA A 295 18.56 -6.82 -2.36
CA ALA A 295 19.23 -6.33 -3.56
C ALA A 295 18.64 -4.98 -4.03
N ALA A 296 17.32 -4.85 -3.99
CA ALA A 296 16.62 -3.62 -4.32
C ALA A 296 16.94 -2.47 -3.34
N ASN A 297 16.99 -2.75 -2.04
CA ASN A 297 17.42 -1.77 -1.03
C ASN A 297 18.89 -1.33 -1.25
N ALA A 298 19.78 -2.26 -1.53
CA ALA A 298 21.17 -1.95 -1.85
C ALA A 298 21.28 -1.07 -3.13
N ALA A 299 20.47 -1.37 -4.13
CA ALA A 299 20.39 -0.58 -5.36
C ALA A 299 19.85 0.84 -5.10
N MET A 300 18.84 1.00 -4.23
CA MET A 300 18.32 2.31 -3.83
C MET A 300 19.38 3.14 -3.10
N LEU A 301 20.12 2.54 -2.16
CA LEU A 301 21.25 3.20 -1.47
C LEU A 301 22.35 3.63 -2.47
N ALA A 302 22.67 2.78 -3.44
CA ALA A 302 23.63 3.09 -4.49
C ALA A 302 23.13 4.24 -5.40
N LEU A 303 21.85 4.23 -5.76
CA LEU A 303 21.22 5.31 -6.54
C LEU A 303 21.29 6.64 -5.78
N GLY A 304 20.96 6.63 -4.49
CA GLY A 304 21.06 7.82 -3.65
C GLY A 304 22.44 8.45 -3.68
N ARG A 305 23.48 7.63 -3.52
CA ARG A 305 24.89 8.10 -3.63
C ARG A 305 25.22 8.68 -5.02
N ARG A 306 24.84 7.97 -6.09
CA ARG A 306 25.13 8.42 -7.48
C ARG A 306 24.42 9.71 -7.83
N ARG A 307 23.19 9.89 -7.38
CA ARG A 307 22.35 11.04 -7.73
C ARG A 307 22.41 12.17 -6.69
N GLY A 308 23.10 11.99 -5.56
CA GLY A 308 23.07 12.93 -4.45
C GLY A 308 21.65 13.08 -3.87
N VAL A 309 20.89 11.99 -3.78
CA VAL A 309 19.54 11.95 -3.21
C VAL A 309 19.62 11.39 -1.80
N MET A 310 18.88 12.02 -0.88
CA MET A 310 18.78 11.51 0.49
C MET A 310 18.06 10.15 0.48
N VAL A 311 18.68 9.17 1.12
CA VAL A 311 18.09 7.86 1.37
C VAL A 311 17.94 7.65 2.86
N VAL A 312 16.72 7.39 3.30
CA VAL A 312 16.40 6.98 4.68
C VAL A 312 16.46 5.46 4.72
N ASP A 313 17.44 4.91 5.43
CA ASP A 313 17.57 3.46 5.56
C ASP A 313 16.62 2.90 6.63
N ALA A 314 15.33 2.88 6.27
CA ALA A 314 14.29 2.31 7.12
C ALA A 314 14.45 0.79 7.27
N ALA A 315 14.97 0.10 6.25
CA ALA A 315 15.25 -1.33 6.33
C ALA A 315 16.24 -1.65 7.45
N ALA A 316 17.32 -0.90 7.60
CA ALA A 316 18.30 -1.09 8.67
C ALA A 316 17.69 -0.86 10.08
N ARG A 317 16.65 -0.05 10.19
CA ARG A 317 16.04 0.32 11.48
C ARG A 317 14.89 -0.60 11.88
N LEU A 318 14.07 -1.05 10.91
CA LEU A 318 12.81 -1.72 11.18
C LEU A 318 12.79 -3.20 10.80
N THR A 319 13.58 -3.64 9.82
CA THR A 319 13.57 -5.03 9.36
C THR A 319 13.89 -6.00 10.50
N GLY A 320 13.14 -7.12 10.55
CA GLY A 320 13.31 -8.16 11.56
C GLY A 320 12.64 -7.86 12.91
N ARG A 321 12.03 -6.71 13.09
CA ARG A 321 11.30 -6.34 14.31
C ARG A 321 9.84 -6.76 14.18
N GLN A 322 9.52 -8.01 14.52
CA GLN A 322 8.18 -8.59 14.34
C GLN A 322 7.06 -7.74 14.98
N GLU A 323 7.33 -7.14 16.13
CA GLU A 323 6.40 -6.31 16.87
C GLU A 323 5.95 -5.06 16.10
N TRP A 324 6.68 -4.71 15.05
CA TRP A 324 6.35 -3.56 14.21
C TRP A 324 5.56 -3.92 12.95
N PHE A 325 5.29 -5.22 12.71
CA PHE A 325 4.57 -5.67 11.52
C PHE A 325 3.37 -6.55 11.87
N VAL A 326 2.22 -6.28 11.25
CA VAL A 326 1.01 -7.11 11.35
C VAL A 326 1.08 -8.34 10.45
N ASP A 327 1.77 -8.23 9.33
CA ASP A 327 2.05 -9.29 8.37
C ASP A 327 3.50 -9.16 7.86
N TYR A 328 3.78 -9.57 6.63
CA TYR A 328 5.14 -9.53 6.07
C TYR A 328 5.70 -8.12 5.83
N ILE A 329 4.85 -7.08 5.62
CA ILE A 329 5.30 -5.70 5.31
C ILE A 329 4.47 -4.59 5.98
N HIS A 330 3.20 -4.83 6.34
CA HIS A 330 2.35 -3.78 6.90
C HIS A 330 2.65 -3.52 8.38
N PHE A 331 2.74 -2.26 8.73
CA PHE A 331 3.13 -1.84 10.08
C PHE A 331 2.00 -1.95 11.11
N THR A 332 2.35 -2.37 12.33
CA THR A 332 1.52 -2.18 13.52
C THR A 332 1.44 -0.69 13.90
N VAL A 333 0.59 -0.33 14.86
CA VAL A 333 0.52 1.05 15.39
C VAL A 333 1.90 1.54 15.88
N PRO A 334 2.65 0.77 16.71
CA PRO A 334 4.01 1.16 17.09
C PRO A 334 4.97 1.27 15.88
N GLY A 335 4.93 0.33 14.94
CA GLY A 335 5.78 0.36 13.75
C GLY A 335 5.56 1.61 12.90
N ARG A 336 4.31 2.03 12.74
CA ARG A 336 3.96 3.29 12.04
C ARG A 336 4.48 4.53 12.78
N ALA A 337 4.42 4.53 14.10
CA ALA A 337 4.95 5.65 14.90
C ALA A 337 6.47 5.78 14.71
N VAL A 338 7.20 4.66 14.74
CA VAL A 338 8.66 4.63 14.49
C VAL A 338 8.97 5.12 13.07
N MET A 339 8.24 4.61 12.05
CA MET A 339 8.42 5.05 10.66
C MET A 339 8.12 6.53 10.48
N GLY A 340 7.03 7.03 11.06
CA GLY A 340 6.65 8.44 11.00
C GLY A 340 7.69 9.36 11.63
N ALA A 341 8.22 8.99 12.79
CA ALA A 341 9.28 9.76 13.48
C ALA A 341 10.59 9.77 12.67
N LEU A 342 11.02 8.61 12.17
CA LEU A 342 12.23 8.47 11.34
C LEU A 342 12.17 9.37 10.09
N LEU A 343 11.02 9.40 9.42
CA LEU A 343 10.82 10.24 8.25
C LEU A 343 10.72 11.73 8.61
N ALA A 344 10.08 12.07 9.74
CA ALA A 344 10.01 13.46 10.19
C ALA A 344 11.38 14.07 10.43
N ASP A 345 12.31 13.32 11.06
CA ASP A 345 13.69 13.76 11.27
C ASP A 345 14.40 14.04 9.95
N SER A 346 14.25 13.15 8.98
CA SER A 346 14.87 13.27 7.66
C SER A 346 14.28 14.41 6.83
N VAL A 347 12.96 14.56 6.85
CA VAL A 347 12.22 15.66 6.19
C VAL A 347 12.65 17.01 6.76
N ALA A 348 12.67 17.16 8.09
CA ALA A 348 13.08 18.41 8.74
C ALA A 348 14.53 18.77 8.41
N ALA A 349 15.44 17.79 8.46
CA ALA A 349 16.86 17.99 8.13
C ALA A 349 17.05 18.42 6.68
N LEU A 350 16.31 17.84 5.72
CA LEU A 350 16.42 18.23 4.31
C LEU A 350 15.75 19.57 4.03
N ALA A 351 14.58 19.83 4.64
CA ALA A 351 13.88 21.10 4.50
C ALA A 351 14.73 22.30 4.94
N GLY A 352 15.54 22.15 6.00
CA GLY A 352 16.46 23.19 6.47
C GLY A 352 17.63 23.48 5.51
N ARG A 353 17.82 22.63 4.47
CA ARG A 353 18.86 22.82 3.44
C ARG A 353 18.30 23.36 2.13
N LEU A 354 16.95 23.38 1.99
CA LEU A 354 16.34 23.94 0.79
C LEU A 354 16.58 25.46 0.77
N PRO A 355 16.85 26.04 -0.41
CA PRO A 355 16.87 27.50 -0.52
C PRO A 355 15.50 28.05 -0.09
N PRO A 356 15.48 29.23 0.57
CA PRO A 356 14.22 29.84 0.95
C PRO A 356 13.30 29.93 -0.28
N THR A 357 12.13 29.32 -0.17
CA THR A 357 11.17 29.20 -1.28
C THR A 357 10.88 30.60 -1.79
N ARG A 358 11.34 30.94 -3.00
CA ARG A 358 10.84 32.11 -3.70
C ARG A 358 9.34 31.92 -3.80
N ALA A 359 8.59 32.80 -3.19
CA ALA A 359 7.15 32.82 -3.34
C ALA A 359 6.84 32.72 -4.84
N LEU A 360 6.08 31.71 -5.25
CA LEU A 360 5.63 31.47 -6.62
C LEU A 360 4.62 32.56 -7.07
N SER A 361 4.85 33.82 -6.68
CA SER A 361 4.04 34.97 -7.14
C SER A 361 4.30 35.38 -8.59
N ASP A 362 5.38 34.89 -9.24
CA ASP A 362 5.83 35.46 -10.51
C ASP A 362 5.69 34.52 -11.73
N ARG A 363 4.95 33.43 -11.63
CA ARG A 363 4.71 32.54 -12.79
C ARG A 363 3.23 32.42 -13.19
N VAL A 364 2.46 33.45 -12.97
CA VAL A 364 1.16 33.59 -13.63
C VAL A 364 1.31 34.75 -14.59
N THR A 365 1.78 34.48 -15.77
CA THR A 365 1.56 35.31 -16.94
C THR A 365 0.85 34.44 -17.99
N PRO A 366 -0.10 35.01 -18.72
CA PRO A 366 -1.30 34.37 -19.29
C PRO A 366 -1.02 33.38 -20.41
#